data_ef131f16a9513fe07ace51bad81e274b
#
_entry.id   ef131f16a9513fe07ace51bad81e274b
#
_cell.length_a   1.000
_cell.length_b   1.000
_cell.length_c   1.000
_cell.angle_alpha   90.00
_cell.angle_beta   90.00
_cell.angle_gamma   90.00
#
_symmetry.space_group_name_H-M   'P 1'
#
loop_
_entity.id
_entity.type
_entity.pdbx_description
1 polymer ?
#
loop_
_entity_poly.entity_id
_entity_poly.type
_entity_poly.pdbx_seq_one_letter_code
_entity_poly.pdbx_strand_id
1 'polypeptide(L)'
;MDKAYKTNSLSLFGAIAMGTGVMIGAGIFALTGQIAELAGNAFVWVFVAAAVATGFSAYSYVKLANAFPSAGGIAMFLEKAYGRTAITASAGLLMAFSMVINESLVARTFGTYTAQLFGWQASPIIIPALGVGLILAAFAVNLLGNRVVSFFSVFLALVKVIGIAALAFAGFWAAQGLTVEPSRTPYEPSVLGFLAALALGVLAFKGFTTITNSGGEIKDPHRNVGRAIILAILACVVVYIFVALAVGASLPIDAIVDAKDFALAEAARPTFGDTGRLVTILLAMLATASGLVASVFAVSRMLGMLTDMQLIPHRHFGMPGRIQTHMLVYTITLAAVMTILFDLSRIAALGAMLYLVMDLAVHWGVLRHLRTGVQASLPVVLTALVIDLAVLAGLVATKLQHDPIIVMVAVAIMVGVFVLERVFLRRRDFDDPDDHAQHSH
;
A
#
# COMPACT_ATOMS: atom_id res chain seq x y z
N MET A 1 8.47 -2.87 32.01
CA MET A 1 8.22 -2.87 30.55
C MET A 1 7.63 -1.53 30.16
N ASP A 2 8.44 -0.64 29.61
CA ASP A 2 7.96 0.63 29.07
C ASP A 2 7.06 0.30 27.88
N LYS A 3 5.75 0.63 27.99
CA LYS A 3 4.79 0.37 26.92
C LYS A 3 5.22 1.20 25.70
N ALA A 4 5.82 0.54 24.72
CA ALA A 4 6.30 1.15 23.47
C ALA A 4 5.17 1.84 22.68
N TYR A 5 3.90 1.61 23.06
CA TYR A 5 2.71 2.12 22.38
C TYR A 5 1.84 2.89 23.38
N LYS A 6 1.58 4.17 23.09
CA LYS A 6 0.66 5.00 23.89
C LYS A 6 -0.78 4.70 23.47
N THR A 7 -1.51 3.95 24.28
CA THR A 7 -2.96 3.73 24.09
C THR A 7 -3.71 5.06 24.07
N ASN A 8 -4.80 5.16 23.28
CA ASN A 8 -5.65 6.34 23.18
C ASN A 8 -4.94 7.63 22.73
N SER A 9 -3.82 7.53 22.02
CA SER A 9 -3.04 8.69 21.56
C SER A 9 -3.52 9.25 20.22
N LEU A 10 -4.22 8.45 19.39
CA LEU A 10 -4.66 8.80 18.05
C LEU A 10 -6.18 9.01 18.01
N SER A 11 -6.62 10.18 17.58
CA SER A 11 -8.04 10.46 17.35
C SER A 11 -8.58 9.75 16.11
N LEU A 12 -9.91 9.62 15.99
CA LEU A 12 -10.56 9.11 14.77
C LEU A 12 -10.10 9.88 13.53
N PHE A 13 -10.09 11.21 13.62
CA PHE A 13 -9.65 12.08 12.51
C PHE A 13 -8.16 11.84 12.18
N GLY A 14 -7.31 11.71 13.17
CA GLY A 14 -5.89 11.38 12.98
C GLY A 14 -5.70 10.02 12.28
N ALA A 15 -6.49 9.02 12.63
CA ALA A 15 -6.47 7.72 11.98
C ALA A 15 -6.93 7.79 10.50
N ILE A 16 -8.00 8.56 10.21
CA ILE A 16 -8.45 8.82 8.84
C ILE A 16 -7.35 9.53 8.04
N ALA A 17 -6.78 10.59 8.60
CA ALA A 17 -5.70 11.35 7.96
C ALA A 17 -4.46 10.49 7.68
N MET A 18 -4.10 9.58 8.58
CA MET A 18 -3.00 8.64 8.39
C MET A 18 -3.29 7.66 7.25
N GLY A 19 -4.46 7.03 7.21
CA GLY A 19 -4.85 6.09 6.16
C GLY A 19 -4.97 6.76 4.78
N THR A 20 -5.71 7.87 4.69
CA THR A 20 -5.81 8.67 3.45
C THR A 20 -4.44 9.20 3.04
N GLY A 21 -3.61 9.53 4.03
CA GLY A 21 -2.25 9.96 3.83
C GLY A 21 -1.36 8.96 3.09
N VAL A 22 -1.51 7.69 3.37
CA VAL A 22 -0.78 6.61 2.68
C VAL A 22 -1.42 6.28 1.32
N MET A 23 -2.75 6.23 1.23
CA MET A 23 -3.47 5.97 -0.01
C MET A 23 -3.22 7.07 -1.06
N ILE A 24 -3.43 8.36 -0.69
CA ILE A 24 -3.17 9.50 -1.56
C ILE A 24 -1.66 9.84 -1.52
N GLY A 25 -0.89 8.98 -2.12
CA GLY A 25 0.54 9.07 -2.31
C GLY A 25 0.87 8.45 -3.65
N ALA A 26 1.65 7.36 -3.65
CA ALA A 26 1.93 6.64 -4.88
C ALA A 26 0.67 6.07 -5.56
N GLY A 27 -0.37 5.70 -4.80
CA GLY A 27 -1.56 5.06 -5.34
C GLY A 27 -2.18 5.77 -6.53
N ILE A 28 -2.42 7.07 -6.44
CA ILE A 28 -3.02 7.83 -7.54
C ILE A 28 -1.95 8.43 -8.48
N PHE A 29 -0.84 8.93 -7.94
CA PHE A 29 0.18 9.59 -8.75
C PHE A 29 0.99 8.64 -9.62
N ALA A 30 1.27 7.42 -9.12
CA ALA A 30 2.06 6.43 -9.85
C ALA A 30 1.23 5.50 -10.72
N LEU A 31 0.01 5.15 -10.27
CA LEU A 31 -0.69 4.02 -10.87
C LEU A 31 -1.70 4.44 -11.95
N THR A 32 -2.11 5.71 -12.01
CA THR A 32 -3.13 6.16 -12.98
C THR A 32 -2.71 5.87 -14.42
N GLY A 33 -1.51 6.24 -14.84
CA GLY A 33 -1.04 5.97 -16.20
C GLY A 33 -0.77 4.48 -16.45
N GLN A 34 -0.32 3.72 -15.44
CA GLN A 34 -0.13 2.28 -15.55
C GLN A 34 -1.46 1.53 -15.64
N ILE A 35 -2.49 1.98 -14.93
CA ILE A 35 -3.86 1.47 -15.03
C ILE A 35 -4.40 1.77 -16.45
N ALA A 36 -4.14 2.97 -16.96
CA ALA A 36 -4.53 3.35 -18.33
C ALA A 36 -3.82 2.51 -19.40
N GLU A 37 -2.52 2.19 -19.21
CA GLU A 37 -1.76 1.29 -20.10
C GLU A 37 -2.40 -0.11 -20.18
N LEU A 38 -2.89 -0.65 -19.06
CA LEU A 38 -3.48 -1.99 -19.00
C LEU A 38 -4.95 -2.05 -19.42
N ALA A 39 -5.73 -1.03 -19.07
CA ALA A 39 -7.19 -1.02 -19.25
C ALA A 39 -7.66 -0.13 -20.41
N GLY A 40 -6.76 0.63 -21.05
CA GLY A 40 -7.13 1.54 -22.12
C GLY A 40 -8.20 2.54 -21.68
N ASN A 41 -9.18 2.79 -22.55
CA ASN A 41 -10.28 3.70 -22.29
C ASN A 41 -11.17 3.32 -21.10
N ALA A 42 -11.04 2.08 -20.60
CA ALA A 42 -11.78 1.62 -19.42
C ALA A 42 -11.11 2.00 -18.08
N PHE A 43 -9.97 2.73 -18.07
CA PHE A 43 -9.18 2.99 -16.86
C PHE A 43 -9.97 3.71 -15.75
N VAL A 44 -10.90 4.60 -16.09
CA VAL A 44 -11.79 5.25 -15.11
C VAL A 44 -12.66 4.22 -14.37
N TRP A 45 -13.19 3.25 -15.13
CA TRP A 45 -14.00 2.17 -14.55
C TRP A 45 -13.20 1.22 -13.67
N VAL A 46 -11.88 1.12 -13.90
CA VAL A 46 -10.98 0.36 -13.00
C VAL A 46 -10.98 0.97 -11.60
N PHE A 47 -10.94 2.30 -11.45
CA PHE A 47 -11.00 2.93 -10.12
C PHE A 47 -12.35 2.68 -9.43
N VAL A 48 -13.46 2.67 -10.17
CA VAL A 48 -14.77 2.33 -9.63
C VAL A 48 -14.81 0.86 -9.19
N ALA A 49 -14.36 -0.04 -10.05
CA ALA A 49 -14.29 -1.47 -9.72
C ALA A 49 -13.33 -1.75 -8.55
N ALA A 50 -12.19 -1.06 -8.48
CA ALA A 50 -11.24 -1.17 -7.37
C ALA A 50 -11.83 -0.67 -6.05
N ALA A 51 -12.64 0.40 -6.08
CA ALA A 51 -13.35 0.87 -4.90
C ALA A 51 -14.33 -0.20 -4.38
N VAL A 52 -15.08 -0.85 -5.27
CA VAL A 52 -16.01 -1.94 -4.92
C VAL A 52 -15.24 -3.15 -4.38
N ALA A 53 -14.19 -3.60 -5.08
CA ALA A 53 -13.34 -4.72 -4.66
C ALA A 53 -12.73 -4.46 -3.28
N THR A 54 -12.16 -3.27 -3.09
CA THR A 54 -11.60 -2.85 -1.78
C THR A 54 -12.67 -2.78 -0.70
N GLY A 55 -13.90 -2.39 -1.02
CA GLY A 55 -15.03 -2.40 -0.08
C GLY A 55 -15.32 -3.80 0.46
N PHE A 56 -15.31 -4.82 -0.41
CA PHE A 56 -15.46 -6.22 -0.01
C PHE A 56 -14.27 -6.71 0.82
N SER A 57 -13.03 -6.43 0.40
CA SER A 57 -11.83 -6.78 1.14
C SER A 57 -11.81 -6.09 2.51
N ALA A 58 -11.99 -4.78 2.57
CA ALA A 58 -11.97 -3.99 3.80
C ALA A 58 -13.02 -4.44 4.84
N TYR A 59 -14.12 -5.08 4.41
CA TYR A 59 -15.12 -5.62 5.33
C TYR A 59 -14.51 -6.59 6.35
N SER A 60 -13.66 -7.54 5.92
CA SER A 60 -12.98 -8.47 6.82
C SER A 60 -12.06 -7.73 7.80
N TYR A 61 -11.31 -6.74 7.31
CA TYR A 61 -10.42 -5.93 8.16
C TYR A 61 -11.20 -5.11 9.19
N VAL A 62 -12.34 -4.52 8.82
CA VAL A 62 -13.21 -3.79 9.75
C VAL A 62 -13.72 -4.72 10.86
N LYS A 63 -14.18 -5.92 10.51
CA LYS A 63 -14.65 -6.90 11.49
C LYS A 63 -13.53 -7.34 12.44
N LEU A 64 -12.35 -7.68 11.89
CA LEU A 64 -11.19 -8.08 12.67
C LEU A 64 -10.66 -6.94 13.54
N ALA A 65 -10.55 -5.73 13.00
CA ALA A 65 -10.04 -4.57 13.72
C ALA A 65 -10.95 -4.13 14.87
N ASN A 66 -12.26 -4.27 14.72
CA ASN A 66 -13.21 -3.99 15.78
C ASN A 66 -13.20 -5.08 16.87
N ALA A 67 -12.93 -6.34 16.49
CA ALA A 67 -12.84 -7.44 17.46
C ALA A 67 -11.49 -7.50 18.19
N PHE A 68 -10.39 -7.26 17.45
CA PHE A 68 -9.01 -7.45 17.92
C PHE A 68 -8.14 -6.21 17.63
N PRO A 69 -8.46 -5.02 18.16
CA PRO A 69 -7.65 -3.85 17.92
C PRO A 69 -6.25 -4.00 18.55
N SER A 70 -5.20 -3.81 17.75
CA SER A 70 -3.83 -3.95 18.23
C SER A 70 -2.87 -3.02 17.48
N ALA A 71 -1.69 -2.79 18.04
CA ALA A 71 -0.60 -2.08 17.37
C ALA A 71 0.10 -2.95 16.29
N GLY A 72 -0.14 -4.26 16.29
CA GLY A 72 0.36 -5.19 15.28
C GLY A 72 -0.65 -5.49 14.16
N GLY A 73 -1.88 -4.98 14.27
CA GLY A 73 -2.92 -5.06 13.26
C GLY A 73 -3.05 -6.43 12.60
N ILE A 74 -2.59 -6.53 11.36
CA ILE A 74 -2.72 -7.74 10.53
C ILE A 74 -1.97 -8.93 11.13
N ALA A 75 -0.81 -8.75 11.75
CA ALA A 75 -0.09 -9.83 12.42
C ALA A 75 -0.94 -10.47 13.53
N MET A 76 -1.65 -9.65 14.32
CA MET A 76 -2.60 -10.12 15.33
C MET A 76 -3.79 -10.86 14.70
N PHE A 77 -4.33 -10.38 13.57
CA PHE A 77 -5.45 -11.03 12.88
C PHE A 77 -5.07 -12.43 12.40
N LEU A 78 -3.87 -12.57 11.83
CA LEU A 78 -3.33 -13.85 11.39
C LEU A 78 -3.05 -14.79 12.57
N GLU A 79 -2.50 -14.29 13.68
CA GLU A 79 -2.31 -15.09 14.90
C GLU A 79 -3.65 -15.61 15.45
N LYS A 80 -4.68 -14.77 15.49
CA LYS A 80 -6.02 -15.18 15.93
C LYS A 80 -6.65 -16.22 14.99
N ALA A 81 -6.37 -16.14 13.69
CA ALA A 81 -6.91 -17.05 12.69
C ALA A 81 -6.18 -18.40 12.65
N TYR A 82 -4.86 -18.39 12.73
CA TYR A 82 -4.03 -19.59 12.45
C TYR A 82 -3.14 -20.01 13.62
N GLY A 83 -3.20 -19.31 14.75
CA GLY A 83 -2.29 -19.52 15.87
C GLY A 83 -0.85 -19.05 15.56
N ARG A 84 0.11 -19.42 16.40
CA ARG A 84 1.54 -19.15 16.19
C ARG A 84 2.17 -20.21 15.28
N THR A 85 1.91 -20.12 14.00
CA THR A 85 2.30 -21.10 12.99
C THR A 85 3.15 -20.47 11.89
N ALA A 86 3.78 -21.34 11.07
CA ALA A 86 4.50 -20.88 9.87
C ALA A 86 3.60 -20.12 8.89
N ILE A 87 2.29 -20.39 8.85
CA ILE A 87 1.34 -19.66 8.02
C ILE A 87 1.22 -18.21 8.52
N THR A 88 1.07 -18.01 9.83
CA THR A 88 1.00 -16.67 10.45
C THR A 88 2.28 -15.88 10.22
N ALA A 89 3.44 -16.50 10.46
CA ALA A 89 4.74 -15.89 10.25
C ALA A 89 4.95 -15.50 8.79
N SER A 90 4.71 -16.44 7.86
CA SER A 90 4.88 -16.20 6.43
C SER A 90 3.92 -15.15 5.88
N ALA A 91 2.63 -15.20 6.22
CA ALA A 91 1.65 -14.22 5.78
C ALA A 91 1.93 -12.82 6.36
N GLY A 92 2.37 -12.75 7.63
CA GLY A 92 2.82 -11.50 8.25
C GLY A 92 4.04 -10.89 7.56
N LEU A 93 5.04 -11.72 7.22
CA LEU A 93 6.20 -11.26 6.45
C LEU A 93 5.85 -10.87 5.01
N LEU A 94 4.98 -11.61 4.32
CA LEU A 94 4.51 -11.22 2.99
C LEU A 94 3.81 -9.86 3.01
N MET A 95 3.04 -9.59 4.05
CA MET A 95 2.47 -8.26 4.25
C MET A 95 3.55 -7.20 4.47
N ALA A 96 4.55 -7.47 5.32
CA ALA A 96 5.65 -6.55 5.54
C ALA A 96 6.41 -6.29 4.23
N PHE A 97 6.75 -7.33 3.47
CA PHE A 97 7.38 -7.19 2.15
C PHE A 97 6.52 -6.36 1.19
N SER A 98 5.22 -6.63 1.11
CA SER A 98 4.31 -5.84 0.29
C SER A 98 4.27 -4.36 0.71
N MET A 99 4.35 -4.05 2.00
CA MET A 99 4.42 -2.67 2.48
C MET A 99 5.76 -2.02 2.13
N VAL A 100 6.89 -2.72 2.28
CA VAL A 100 8.23 -2.24 1.89
C VAL A 100 8.31 -2.00 0.38
N ILE A 101 7.73 -2.88 -0.43
CA ILE A 101 7.64 -2.70 -1.88
C ILE A 101 6.81 -1.45 -2.23
N ASN A 102 5.73 -1.22 -1.48
CA ASN A 102 4.96 0.03 -1.65
C ASN A 102 5.76 1.28 -1.26
N GLU A 103 6.66 1.19 -0.27
CA GLU A 103 7.59 2.28 0.05
C GLU A 103 8.53 2.58 -1.12
N SER A 104 9.02 1.53 -1.80
CA SER A 104 9.84 1.67 -3.01
C SER A 104 9.04 2.31 -4.16
N LEU A 105 7.74 1.95 -4.30
CA LEU A 105 6.84 2.57 -5.26
C LEU A 105 6.70 4.07 -5.00
N VAL A 106 6.44 4.45 -3.75
CA VAL A 106 6.33 5.84 -3.30
C VAL A 106 7.63 6.61 -3.55
N ALA A 107 8.78 6.00 -3.22
CA ALA A 107 10.09 6.60 -3.39
C ALA A 107 10.42 6.84 -4.89
N ARG A 108 10.15 5.88 -5.75
CA ARG A 108 10.31 6.05 -7.20
C ARG A 108 9.38 7.10 -7.77
N THR A 109 8.12 7.13 -7.33
CA THR A 109 7.17 8.16 -7.74
C THR A 109 7.68 9.55 -7.38
N PHE A 110 8.19 9.74 -6.17
CA PHE A 110 8.86 10.99 -5.78
C PHE A 110 10.02 11.34 -6.71
N GLY A 111 10.88 10.36 -7.01
CA GLY A 111 12.01 10.54 -7.91
C GLY A 111 11.57 10.95 -9.32
N THR A 112 10.54 10.32 -9.86
CA THR A 112 9.98 10.63 -11.19
C THR A 112 9.44 12.06 -11.25
N TYR A 113 8.58 12.46 -10.30
CA TYR A 113 8.03 13.81 -10.28
C TYR A 113 9.10 14.87 -10.01
N THR A 114 10.08 14.59 -9.14
CA THR A 114 11.21 15.51 -8.92
C THR A 114 12.07 15.65 -10.17
N ALA A 115 12.37 14.55 -10.88
CA ALA A 115 13.10 14.60 -12.13
C ALA A 115 12.37 15.39 -13.22
N GLN A 116 11.02 15.31 -13.26
CA GLN A 116 10.18 16.13 -14.16
C GLN A 116 10.29 17.62 -13.85
N LEU A 117 10.41 18.01 -12.57
CA LEU A 117 10.55 19.39 -12.16
C LEU A 117 11.82 20.04 -12.71
N PHE A 118 12.93 19.28 -12.72
CA PHE A 118 14.25 19.77 -13.11
C PHE A 118 14.68 19.38 -14.54
N GLY A 119 13.84 18.67 -15.29
CA GLY A 119 14.19 18.21 -16.64
C GLY A 119 15.23 17.06 -16.68
N TRP A 120 15.34 16.28 -15.59
CA TRP A 120 16.34 15.21 -15.42
C TRP A 120 15.82 13.81 -15.76
N GLN A 121 14.67 13.70 -16.36
CA GLN A 121 13.98 12.43 -16.61
C GLN A 121 14.73 11.48 -17.56
N ALA A 122 15.67 11.99 -18.36
CA ALA A 122 16.46 11.16 -19.26
C ALA A 122 17.55 10.32 -18.56
N SER A 123 17.84 10.60 -17.29
CA SER A 123 18.88 9.89 -16.55
C SER A 123 18.32 8.67 -15.80
N PRO A 124 18.78 7.44 -16.10
CA PRO A 124 18.30 6.24 -15.43
C PRO A 124 18.73 6.15 -13.95
N ILE A 125 19.73 6.93 -13.55
CA ILE A 125 20.29 6.90 -12.18
C ILE A 125 19.61 7.92 -11.28
N ILE A 126 19.18 9.06 -11.81
CA ILE A 126 18.65 10.17 -10.99
C ILE A 126 17.34 9.80 -10.31
N ILE A 127 16.42 9.16 -11.01
CA ILE A 127 15.12 8.76 -10.43
C ILE A 127 15.29 7.85 -9.22
N PRO A 128 16.02 6.70 -9.30
CA PRO A 128 16.26 5.88 -8.12
C PRO A 128 17.10 6.59 -7.04
N ALA A 129 18.06 7.44 -7.40
CA ALA A 129 18.86 8.18 -6.42
C ALA A 129 18.02 9.16 -5.61
N LEU A 130 17.10 9.91 -6.24
CA LEU A 130 16.14 10.78 -5.57
C LEU A 130 15.18 9.98 -4.68
N GLY A 131 14.75 8.81 -5.14
CA GLY A 131 13.92 7.91 -4.35
C GLY A 131 14.62 7.40 -3.09
N VAL A 132 15.89 6.95 -3.22
CA VAL A 132 16.71 6.54 -2.07
C VAL A 132 16.96 7.72 -1.13
N GLY A 133 17.22 8.92 -1.66
CA GLY A 133 17.34 10.14 -0.86
C GLY A 133 16.10 10.39 0.00
N LEU A 134 14.91 10.21 -0.56
CA LEU A 134 13.64 10.32 0.20
C LEU A 134 13.51 9.22 1.27
N ILE A 135 13.90 7.97 0.97
CA ILE A 135 13.90 6.87 1.94
C ILE A 135 14.79 7.22 3.15
N LEU A 136 16.00 7.74 2.90
CA LEU A 136 16.92 8.15 3.95
C LEU A 136 16.38 9.34 4.75
N ALA A 137 15.71 10.29 4.11
CA ALA A 137 15.05 11.40 4.80
C ALA A 137 13.89 10.91 5.68
N ALA A 138 13.07 9.98 5.18
CA ALA A 138 11.99 9.35 5.96
C ALA A 138 12.54 8.56 7.16
N PHE A 139 13.67 7.87 7.00
CA PHE A 139 14.38 7.23 8.09
C PHE A 139 14.80 8.23 9.17
N ALA A 140 15.45 9.31 8.78
CA ALA A 140 15.87 10.36 9.73
C ALA A 140 14.67 10.95 10.50
N VAL A 141 13.55 11.23 9.81
CA VAL A 141 12.31 11.71 10.45
C VAL A 141 11.76 10.69 11.44
N ASN A 142 11.77 9.40 11.10
CA ASN A 142 11.30 8.33 11.99
C ASN A 142 12.18 8.18 13.24
N LEU A 143 13.49 8.45 13.15
CA LEU A 143 14.39 8.46 14.32
C LEU A 143 14.10 9.62 15.30
N LEU A 144 13.52 10.75 14.82
CA LEU A 144 13.14 11.87 15.67
C LEU A 144 11.93 11.58 16.58
N GLY A 145 11.23 10.49 16.30
CA GLY A 145 10.19 9.92 17.15
C GLY A 145 8.76 10.25 16.77
N ASN A 146 7.82 9.59 17.44
CA ASN A 146 6.39 9.52 17.10
C ASN A 146 5.69 10.87 16.99
N ARG A 147 6.09 11.87 17.80
CA ARG A 147 5.44 13.19 17.81
C ARG A 147 5.69 13.96 16.51
N VAL A 148 6.90 13.87 15.99
CA VAL A 148 7.30 14.52 14.74
C VAL A 148 6.60 13.84 13.56
N VAL A 149 6.65 12.50 13.51
CA VAL A 149 5.95 11.70 12.48
C VAL A 149 4.46 12.01 12.45
N SER A 150 3.79 12.05 13.60
CA SER A 150 2.35 12.34 13.70
C SER A 150 2.00 13.75 13.22
N PHE A 151 2.76 14.76 13.62
CA PHE A 151 2.53 16.14 13.19
C PHE A 151 2.65 16.29 11.68
N PHE A 152 3.76 15.82 11.10
CA PHE A 152 3.96 15.87 9.65
C PHE A 152 2.89 15.08 8.89
N SER A 153 2.53 13.89 9.35
CA SER A 153 1.54 13.06 8.68
C SER A 153 0.16 13.72 8.63
N VAL A 154 -0.31 14.30 9.72
CA VAL A 154 -1.65 14.92 9.78
C VAL A 154 -1.70 16.21 8.95
N PHE A 155 -0.72 17.11 9.14
CA PHE A 155 -0.69 18.38 8.42
C PHE A 155 -0.59 18.18 6.90
N LEU A 156 0.38 17.36 6.47
CA LEU A 156 0.58 17.08 5.05
C LEU A 156 -0.55 16.25 4.44
N ALA A 157 -1.23 15.39 5.21
CA ALA A 157 -2.39 14.65 4.73
C ALA A 157 -3.54 15.61 4.37
N LEU A 158 -3.79 16.65 5.18
CA LEU A 158 -4.81 17.64 4.88
C LEU A 158 -4.48 18.44 3.62
N VAL A 159 -3.24 18.94 3.52
CA VAL A 159 -2.80 19.75 2.37
C VAL A 159 -2.94 18.94 1.07
N LYS A 160 -2.50 17.68 1.05
CA LYS A 160 -2.56 16.87 -0.17
C LYS A 160 -3.97 16.39 -0.53
N VAL A 161 -4.80 16.00 0.46
CA VAL A 161 -6.18 15.57 0.19
C VAL A 161 -6.99 16.72 -0.38
N ILE A 162 -6.90 17.91 0.26
CA ILE A 162 -7.60 19.11 -0.21
C ILE A 162 -7.01 19.58 -1.54
N GLY A 163 -5.69 19.62 -1.67
CA GLY A 163 -5.01 20.09 -2.87
C GLY A 163 -5.33 19.23 -4.10
N ILE A 164 -5.24 17.90 -3.98
CA ILE A 164 -5.53 17.03 -5.12
C ILE A 164 -7.04 16.97 -5.42
N ALA A 165 -7.91 17.02 -4.41
CA ALA A 165 -9.35 17.06 -4.63
C ALA A 165 -9.76 18.35 -5.35
N ALA A 166 -9.22 19.49 -4.92
CA ALA A 166 -9.48 20.79 -5.55
C ALA A 166 -8.96 20.82 -7.00
N LEU A 167 -7.73 20.33 -7.23
CA LEU A 167 -7.13 20.27 -8.57
C LEU A 167 -7.93 19.34 -9.49
N ALA A 168 -8.33 18.15 -9.00
CA ALA A 168 -9.10 17.20 -9.77
C ALA A 168 -10.50 17.71 -10.10
N PHE A 169 -11.20 18.31 -9.13
CA PHE A 169 -12.51 18.91 -9.34
C PHE A 169 -12.45 20.07 -10.32
N ALA A 170 -11.52 21.01 -10.12
CA ALA A 170 -11.34 22.15 -11.01
C ALA A 170 -10.90 21.70 -12.43
N GLY A 171 -10.01 20.71 -12.51
CA GLY A 171 -9.57 20.12 -13.78
C GLY A 171 -10.70 19.44 -14.54
N PHE A 172 -11.51 18.62 -13.84
CA PHE A 172 -12.69 18.00 -14.46
C PHE A 172 -13.71 19.02 -14.96
N TRP A 173 -14.00 20.05 -14.13
CA TRP A 173 -14.93 21.12 -14.50
C TRP A 173 -14.46 21.93 -15.70
N ALA A 174 -13.21 22.34 -15.70
CA ALA A 174 -12.64 23.14 -16.78
C ALA A 174 -12.42 22.33 -18.06
N ALA A 175 -12.13 21.03 -17.95
CA ALA A 175 -11.94 20.13 -19.08
C ALA A 175 -13.24 19.86 -19.89
N GLN A 176 -14.42 20.11 -19.32
CA GLN A 176 -15.69 19.94 -20.04
C GLN A 176 -15.80 20.82 -21.30
N GLY A 177 -15.00 21.87 -21.40
CA GLY A 177 -14.88 22.73 -22.58
C GLY A 177 -13.74 22.35 -23.54
N LEU A 178 -12.93 21.34 -23.21
CA LEU A 178 -11.81 20.93 -24.05
C LEU A 178 -12.28 19.88 -25.08
N THR A 179 -11.89 20.07 -26.34
CA THR A 179 -11.98 19.04 -27.35
C THR A 179 -10.73 18.16 -27.25
N VAL A 180 -10.88 16.99 -26.64
CA VAL A 180 -9.80 15.98 -26.58
C VAL A 180 -9.74 15.27 -27.92
N GLU A 181 -8.57 15.30 -28.58
CA GLU A 181 -8.38 14.57 -29.83
C GLU A 181 -8.58 13.07 -29.63
N PRO A 182 -9.20 12.36 -30.60
CA PRO A 182 -9.30 10.91 -30.54
C PRO A 182 -7.91 10.27 -30.47
N SER A 183 -7.79 9.19 -29.69
CA SER A 183 -6.55 8.42 -29.63
C SER A 183 -6.12 7.93 -31.01
N ARG A 184 -4.82 8.01 -31.29
CA ARG A 184 -4.23 7.56 -32.59
C ARG A 184 -4.27 6.05 -32.74
N THR A 185 -4.31 5.31 -31.64
CA THR A 185 -4.39 3.85 -31.63
C THR A 185 -5.65 3.40 -30.88
N PRO A 186 -6.45 2.47 -31.46
CA PRO A 186 -7.56 1.88 -30.71
C PRO A 186 -6.99 1.05 -29.56
N TYR A 187 -7.23 1.51 -28.35
CA TYR A 187 -6.87 0.76 -27.12
C TYR A 187 -8.10 -0.04 -26.68
N GLU A 188 -8.22 -1.27 -27.21
CA GLU A 188 -9.30 -2.15 -26.78
C GLU A 188 -8.98 -2.81 -25.45
N PRO A 189 -9.84 -2.63 -24.43
CA PRO A 189 -9.59 -3.25 -23.11
C PRO A 189 -9.77 -4.77 -23.21
N SER A 190 -8.71 -5.53 -22.93
CA SER A 190 -8.84 -6.97 -22.72
C SER A 190 -9.33 -7.27 -21.30
N VAL A 191 -10.05 -8.37 -21.11
CA VAL A 191 -10.49 -8.80 -19.78
C VAL A 191 -9.29 -9.02 -18.86
N LEU A 192 -8.21 -9.62 -19.35
CA LEU A 192 -6.99 -9.82 -18.57
C LEU A 192 -6.31 -8.49 -18.22
N GLY A 193 -6.24 -7.55 -19.18
CA GLY A 193 -5.70 -6.21 -18.93
C GLY A 193 -6.52 -5.46 -17.89
N PHE A 194 -7.87 -5.54 -17.96
CA PHE A 194 -8.74 -4.93 -16.97
C PHE A 194 -8.54 -5.54 -15.57
N LEU A 195 -8.43 -6.86 -15.44
CA LEU A 195 -8.17 -7.53 -14.15
C LEU A 195 -6.77 -7.18 -13.61
N ALA A 196 -5.75 -7.10 -14.46
CA ALA A 196 -4.41 -6.65 -14.07
C ALA A 196 -4.41 -5.19 -13.60
N ALA A 197 -5.12 -4.31 -14.32
CA ALA A 197 -5.32 -2.92 -13.92
C ALA A 197 -6.08 -2.83 -12.59
N LEU A 198 -7.10 -3.68 -12.39
CA LEU A 198 -7.86 -3.76 -11.15
C LEU A 198 -6.98 -4.15 -9.96
N ALA A 199 -5.98 -5.02 -10.15
CA ALA A 199 -5.00 -5.34 -9.10
C ALA A 199 -4.19 -4.10 -8.67
N LEU A 200 -3.78 -3.27 -9.63
CA LEU A 200 -3.11 -2.00 -9.33
C LEU A 200 -4.06 -1.01 -8.65
N GLY A 201 -5.33 -0.97 -9.07
CA GLY A 201 -6.37 -0.17 -8.43
C GLY A 201 -6.59 -0.57 -6.97
N VAL A 202 -6.69 -1.87 -6.67
CA VAL A 202 -6.79 -2.38 -5.29
C VAL A 202 -5.54 -2.02 -4.48
N LEU A 203 -4.34 -2.14 -5.08
CA LEU A 203 -3.09 -1.71 -4.45
C LEU A 203 -3.12 -0.22 -4.08
N ALA A 204 -3.72 0.64 -4.91
CA ALA A 204 -3.85 2.07 -4.63
C ALA A 204 -4.64 2.35 -3.33
N PHE A 205 -5.62 1.51 -2.98
CA PHE A 205 -6.40 1.62 -1.75
C PHE A 205 -5.77 0.93 -0.53
N LYS A 206 -4.68 0.18 -0.68
CA LYS A 206 -4.06 -0.62 0.39
C LYS A 206 -3.69 0.19 1.64
N GLY A 207 -3.47 1.50 1.53
CA GLY A 207 -3.07 2.36 2.64
C GLY A 207 -3.97 2.30 3.89
N PHE A 208 -5.20 1.80 3.80
CA PHE A 208 -6.08 1.58 4.95
C PHE A 208 -5.50 0.58 5.96
N THR A 209 -4.64 -0.34 5.54
CA THR A 209 -3.97 -1.31 6.41
C THR A 209 -3.05 -0.64 7.44
N THR A 210 -2.57 0.58 7.17
CA THR A 210 -1.83 1.39 8.12
C THR A 210 -2.68 1.74 9.35
N ILE A 211 -3.99 1.95 9.15
CA ILE A 211 -4.95 2.18 10.25
C ILE A 211 -5.03 0.93 11.13
N THR A 212 -5.09 -0.26 10.53
CA THR A 212 -5.16 -1.53 11.29
C THR A 212 -3.92 -1.73 12.15
N ASN A 213 -2.73 -1.40 11.61
CA ASN A 213 -1.45 -1.54 12.29
C ASN A 213 -1.23 -0.50 13.42
N SER A 214 -2.11 0.47 13.54
CA SER A 214 -2.14 1.46 14.62
C SER A 214 -3.39 1.32 15.49
N GLY A 215 -4.14 0.23 15.36
CA GLY A 215 -5.43 0.03 16.01
C GLY A 215 -5.41 0.18 17.52
N GLY A 216 -4.35 -0.28 18.19
CA GLY A 216 -4.20 -0.17 19.66
C GLY A 216 -3.95 1.25 20.18
N GLU A 217 -3.62 2.21 19.31
CA GLU A 217 -3.37 3.61 19.68
C GLU A 217 -4.60 4.51 19.46
N ILE A 218 -5.59 4.05 18.71
CA ILE A 218 -6.79 4.81 18.38
C ILE A 218 -7.71 4.87 19.61
N LYS A 219 -8.29 6.04 19.88
CA LYS A 219 -9.30 6.22 20.93
C LYS A 219 -10.54 5.39 20.61
N ASP A 220 -11.09 4.72 21.62
CA ASP A 220 -12.22 3.79 21.47
C ASP A 220 -12.01 2.79 20.31
N PRO A 221 -10.95 1.96 20.35
CA PRO A 221 -10.46 1.25 19.19
C PRO A 221 -11.48 0.27 18.62
N HIS A 222 -12.28 -0.43 19.45
CA HIS A 222 -13.32 -1.37 19.03
C HIS A 222 -14.40 -0.75 18.13
N ARG A 223 -14.54 0.57 18.12
CA ARG A 223 -15.50 1.32 17.32
C ARG A 223 -14.83 2.15 16.23
N ASN A 224 -13.72 2.78 16.56
CA ASN A 224 -13.14 3.82 15.72
C ASN A 224 -12.16 3.30 14.67
N VAL A 225 -11.55 2.11 14.87
CA VAL A 225 -10.65 1.54 13.85
C VAL A 225 -11.43 1.22 12.57
N GLY A 226 -12.53 0.48 12.69
CA GLY A 226 -13.38 0.17 11.54
C GLY A 226 -13.98 1.40 10.88
N ARG A 227 -14.40 2.40 11.66
CA ARG A 227 -14.90 3.67 11.13
C ARG A 227 -13.83 4.44 10.37
N ALA A 228 -12.61 4.49 10.91
CA ALA A 228 -11.49 5.15 10.26
C ALA A 228 -11.17 4.49 8.91
N ILE A 229 -11.18 3.16 8.83
CA ILE A 229 -10.97 2.41 7.59
C ILE A 229 -12.04 2.81 6.55
N ILE A 230 -13.32 2.72 6.92
CA ILE A 230 -14.43 3.03 6.00
C ILE A 230 -14.35 4.48 5.52
N LEU A 231 -14.20 5.44 6.43
CA LEU A 231 -14.17 6.86 6.07
C LEU A 231 -12.95 7.23 5.23
N ALA A 232 -11.79 6.62 5.53
CA ALA A 232 -10.58 6.82 4.73
C ALA A 232 -10.74 6.28 3.30
N ILE A 233 -11.30 5.07 3.14
CA ILE A 233 -11.57 4.49 1.82
C ILE A 233 -12.57 5.37 1.05
N LEU A 234 -13.68 5.77 1.66
CA LEU A 234 -14.68 6.61 1.00
C LEU A 234 -14.10 7.95 0.53
N ALA A 235 -13.27 8.60 1.36
CA ALA A 235 -12.60 9.82 0.97
C ALA A 235 -11.68 9.61 -0.25
N CYS A 236 -10.91 8.50 -0.26
CA CYS A 236 -10.02 8.19 -1.38
C CYS A 236 -10.79 7.79 -2.64
N VAL A 237 -11.92 7.07 -2.52
CA VAL A 237 -12.80 6.73 -3.66
C VAL A 237 -13.24 8.00 -4.38
N VAL A 238 -13.74 8.99 -3.64
CA VAL A 238 -14.16 10.27 -4.22
C VAL A 238 -13.01 10.94 -4.95
N VAL A 239 -11.86 11.07 -4.30
CA VAL A 239 -10.67 11.72 -4.90
C VAL A 239 -10.20 10.96 -6.14
N TYR A 240 -10.09 9.64 -6.09
CA TYR A 240 -9.58 8.83 -7.19
C TYR A 240 -10.48 8.85 -8.43
N ILE A 241 -11.80 8.80 -8.22
CA ILE A 241 -12.77 8.89 -9.32
C ILE A 241 -12.68 10.28 -9.98
N PHE A 242 -12.65 11.36 -9.19
CA PHE A 242 -12.50 12.70 -9.77
C PHE A 242 -11.17 12.90 -10.48
N VAL A 243 -10.07 12.38 -9.95
CA VAL A 243 -8.77 12.42 -10.63
C VAL A 243 -8.81 11.65 -11.95
N ALA A 244 -9.35 10.43 -11.95
CA ALA A 244 -9.43 9.62 -13.17
C ALA A 244 -10.32 10.28 -14.24
N LEU A 245 -11.45 10.87 -13.83
CA LEU A 245 -12.31 11.64 -14.72
C LEU A 245 -11.61 12.89 -15.27
N ALA A 246 -10.89 13.64 -14.42
CA ALA A 246 -10.14 14.82 -14.85
C ALA A 246 -9.04 14.48 -15.85
N VAL A 247 -8.28 13.38 -15.60
CA VAL A 247 -7.24 12.91 -16.52
C VAL A 247 -7.84 12.48 -17.86
N GLY A 248 -8.91 11.68 -17.86
CA GLY A 248 -9.56 11.21 -19.09
C GLY A 248 -10.28 12.30 -19.85
N ALA A 249 -10.71 13.38 -19.18
CA ALA A 249 -11.30 14.55 -19.83
C ALA A 249 -10.26 15.54 -20.40
N SER A 250 -8.99 15.41 -20.01
CA SER A 250 -7.92 16.35 -20.39
C SER A 250 -6.96 15.79 -21.43
N LEU A 251 -6.78 14.47 -21.51
CA LEU A 251 -5.81 13.82 -22.40
C LEU A 251 -6.41 12.61 -23.11
N PRO A 252 -6.03 12.36 -24.39
CA PRO A 252 -6.32 11.10 -25.07
C PRO A 252 -5.52 9.96 -24.42
N ILE A 253 -5.97 8.72 -24.59
CA ILE A 253 -5.42 7.56 -23.90
C ILE A 253 -3.93 7.31 -24.22
N ASP A 254 -3.51 7.51 -25.45
CA ASP A 254 -2.12 7.40 -25.87
C ASP A 254 -1.21 8.41 -25.14
N ALA A 255 -1.65 9.66 -24.96
CA ALA A 255 -0.91 10.65 -24.20
C ALA A 255 -0.84 10.30 -22.69
N ILE A 256 -1.89 9.68 -22.13
CA ILE A 256 -1.88 9.20 -20.75
C ILE A 256 -0.86 8.05 -20.59
N VAL A 257 -0.82 7.14 -21.58
CA VAL A 257 0.10 5.99 -21.58
C VAL A 257 1.55 6.43 -21.79
N ASP A 258 1.80 7.41 -22.67
CA ASP A 258 3.12 7.97 -22.92
C ASP A 258 3.66 8.70 -21.67
N ALA A 259 2.80 9.45 -20.97
CA ALA A 259 3.14 10.11 -19.73
C ALA A 259 3.26 9.13 -18.53
N LYS A 260 2.59 7.97 -18.61
CA LYS A 260 2.61 6.84 -17.66
C LYS A 260 2.83 7.24 -16.19
N ASP A 261 4.10 7.33 -15.77
CA ASP A 261 4.51 7.51 -14.38
C ASP A 261 4.29 8.93 -13.84
N PHE A 262 3.90 9.90 -14.69
CA PHE A 262 3.59 11.29 -14.33
C PHE A 262 2.33 11.82 -15.04
N ALA A 263 1.43 10.95 -15.44
CA ALA A 263 0.22 11.26 -16.20
C ALA A 263 -0.64 12.38 -15.57
N LEU A 264 -0.70 12.49 -14.24
CA LEU A 264 -1.44 13.54 -13.56
C LEU A 264 -0.87 14.94 -13.82
N ALA A 265 0.45 15.08 -13.88
CA ALA A 265 1.09 16.36 -14.13
C ALA A 265 0.85 16.80 -15.60
N GLU A 266 0.91 15.88 -16.54
CA GLU A 266 0.59 16.17 -17.95
C GLU A 266 -0.89 16.46 -18.15
N ALA A 267 -1.80 15.78 -17.45
CA ALA A 267 -3.23 16.04 -17.51
C ALA A 267 -3.64 17.42 -16.97
N ALA A 268 -2.86 18.01 -16.09
CA ALA A 268 -3.11 19.36 -15.58
C ALA A 268 -2.72 20.45 -16.60
N ARG A 269 -1.87 20.13 -17.57
CA ARG A 269 -1.29 21.10 -18.51
C ARG A 269 -2.31 21.69 -19.50
N PRO A 270 -3.21 20.92 -20.15
CA PRO A 270 -4.19 21.47 -21.07
C PRO A 270 -5.14 22.50 -20.44
N THR A 271 -5.48 22.27 -19.16
CA THR A 271 -6.45 23.11 -18.43
C THR A 271 -5.79 24.31 -17.73
N PHE A 272 -4.63 24.11 -17.09
CA PHE A 272 -4.01 25.10 -16.21
C PHE A 272 -2.61 25.55 -16.67
N GLY A 273 -2.16 25.12 -17.85
CA GLY A 273 -0.83 25.40 -18.37
C GLY A 273 0.30 24.83 -17.53
N ASP A 274 1.49 25.40 -17.67
CA ASP A 274 2.67 24.95 -16.93
C ASP A 274 2.54 25.20 -15.42
N THR A 275 1.73 26.15 -14.98
CA THR A 275 1.43 26.36 -13.55
C THR A 275 0.68 25.16 -12.96
N GLY A 276 -0.32 24.62 -13.66
CA GLY A 276 -1.04 23.43 -13.23
C GLY A 276 -0.14 22.21 -13.16
N ARG A 277 0.73 22.03 -14.15
CA ARG A 277 1.76 20.98 -14.15
C ARG A 277 2.68 21.12 -12.94
N LEU A 278 3.20 22.30 -12.66
CA LEU A 278 4.08 22.58 -11.51
C LEU A 278 3.37 22.28 -10.17
N VAL A 279 2.14 22.76 -9.98
CA VAL A 279 1.36 22.52 -8.77
C VAL A 279 1.13 21.03 -8.57
N THR A 280 0.80 20.29 -9.63
CA THR A 280 0.60 18.83 -9.56
C THR A 280 1.90 18.11 -9.17
N ILE A 281 3.05 18.50 -9.73
CA ILE A 281 4.35 17.97 -9.36
C ILE A 281 4.64 18.21 -7.87
N LEU A 282 4.47 19.43 -7.39
CA LEU A 282 4.69 19.77 -5.98
C LEU A 282 3.76 18.99 -5.04
N LEU A 283 2.48 18.85 -5.41
CA LEU A 283 1.52 18.02 -4.66
C LEU A 283 1.96 16.55 -4.64
N ALA A 284 2.43 15.99 -5.76
CA ALA A 284 2.94 14.64 -5.82
C ALA A 284 4.18 14.44 -4.93
N MET A 285 5.12 15.38 -4.94
CA MET A 285 6.30 15.34 -4.08
C MET A 285 5.92 15.39 -2.59
N LEU A 286 5.02 16.29 -2.20
CA LEU A 286 4.53 16.40 -0.82
C LEU A 286 3.75 15.14 -0.41
N ALA A 287 2.90 14.63 -1.30
CA ALA A 287 2.08 13.46 -1.05
C ALA A 287 2.93 12.20 -0.85
N THR A 288 3.92 11.98 -1.71
CA THR A 288 4.82 10.83 -1.63
C THR A 288 5.74 10.93 -0.42
N ALA A 289 6.33 12.10 -0.15
CA ALA A 289 7.19 12.28 1.02
C ALA A 289 6.45 12.00 2.33
N SER A 290 5.26 12.57 2.51
CA SER A 290 4.46 12.31 3.72
C SER A 290 3.97 10.87 3.82
N GLY A 291 3.57 10.27 2.70
CA GLY A 291 3.14 8.87 2.62
C GLY A 291 4.26 7.90 3.01
N LEU A 292 5.48 8.16 2.54
CA LEU A 292 6.64 7.33 2.86
C LEU A 292 6.97 7.36 4.36
N VAL A 293 7.01 8.54 4.97
CA VAL A 293 7.26 8.68 6.41
C VAL A 293 6.24 7.88 7.24
N ALA A 294 4.96 7.96 6.89
CA ALA A 294 3.90 7.24 7.58
C ALA A 294 3.96 5.71 7.34
N SER A 295 4.30 5.28 6.12
CA SER A 295 4.42 3.86 5.76
C SER A 295 5.59 3.20 6.49
N VAL A 296 6.78 3.77 6.42
CA VAL A 296 7.98 3.28 7.12
C VAL A 296 7.73 3.11 8.62
N PHE A 297 7.02 4.07 9.22
CA PHE A 297 6.60 3.96 10.61
C PHE A 297 5.69 2.75 10.87
N ALA A 298 4.68 2.53 10.03
CA ALA A 298 3.72 1.44 10.20
C ALA A 298 4.36 0.06 10.01
N VAL A 299 5.24 -0.08 9.01
CA VAL A 299 5.95 -1.35 8.72
C VAL A 299 6.89 -1.72 9.85
N SER A 300 7.69 -0.77 10.34
CA SER A 300 8.62 -1.03 11.45
C SER A 300 7.91 -1.52 12.71
N ARG A 301 6.69 -1.04 12.97
CA ARG A 301 5.84 -1.49 14.08
C ARG A 301 5.31 -2.89 13.88
N MET A 302 4.81 -3.19 12.69
CA MET A 302 4.31 -4.52 12.37
C MET A 302 5.41 -5.57 12.46
N LEU A 303 6.60 -5.29 11.93
CA LEU A 303 7.77 -6.17 12.08
C LEU A 303 8.21 -6.31 13.54
N GLY A 304 8.21 -5.22 14.31
CA GLY A 304 8.45 -5.26 15.75
C GLY A 304 7.50 -6.20 16.48
N MET A 305 6.19 -6.12 16.16
CA MET A 305 5.19 -7.00 16.75
C MET A 305 5.41 -8.48 16.37
N LEU A 306 5.70 -8.77 15.10
CA LEU A 306 6.02 -10.15 14.67
C LEU A 306 7.25 -10.70 15.40
N THR A 307 8.24 -9.85 15.70
CA THR A 307 9.41 -10.20 16.49
C THR A 307 9.05 -10.44 17.96
N ASP A 308 8.24 -9.56 18.57
CA ASP A 308 7.78 -9.71 19.96
C ASP A 308 6.91 -10.97 20.14
N MET A 309 6.14 -11.36 19.12
CA MET A 309 5.41 -12.63 19.04
C MET A 309 6.33 -13.83 18.81
N GLN A 310 7.63 -13.59 18.59
CA GLN A 310 8.61 -14.61 18.26
C GLN A 310 8.28 -15.40 16.98
N LEU A 311 7.57 -14.81 16.05
CA LEU A 311 7.19 -15.41 14.77
C LEU A 311 8.27 -15.26 13.71
N ILE A 312 9.15 -14.26 13.83
CA ILE A 312 10.27 -14.02 12.91
C ILE A 312 11.59 -13.97 13.67
N PRO A 313 12.70 -14.41 13.05
CA PRO A 313 14.02 -14.35 13.66
C PRO A 313 14.47 -12.89 13.81
N HIS A 314 15.01 -12.56 14.98
CA HIS A 314 15.65 -11.27 15.21
C HIS A 314 17.14 -11.47 15.45
N ARG A 315 17.96 -10.91 14.57
CA ARG A 315 19.42 -10.83 14.75
C ARG A 315 19.82 -9.39 14.93
N HIS A 316 20.51 -9.11 16.02
CA HIS A 316 20.96 -7.74 16.30
C HIS A 316 22.06 -7.24 15.34
N PHE A 317 22.81 -8.11 14.67
CA PHE A 317 23.96 -7.77 13.84
C PHE A 317 24.92 -6.75 14.48
N GLY A 318 25.02 -6.77 15.82
CA GLY A 318 25.82 -5.79 16.57
C GLY A 318 25.25 -4.37 16.64
N MET A 319 24.05 -4.13 16.14
CA MET A 319 23.41 -2.82 16.21
C MET A 319 22.94 -2.53 17.63
N PRO A 320 23.34 -1.40 18.26
CA PRO A 320 22.77 -0.96 19.53
C PRO A 320 21.35 -0.44 19.34
N GLY A 321 20.49 -0.62 20.34
CA GLY A 321 19.17 0.02 20.36
C GLY A 321 17.99 -0.93 20.49
N ARG A 322 16.79 -0.39 20.28
CA ARG A 322 15.51 -1.11 20.39
C ARG A 322 15.24 -1.93 19.14
N ILE A 323 14.50 -3.03 19.26
CA ILE A 323 14.03 -3.88 18.14
C ILE A 323 13.39 -3.05 17.02
N GLN A 324 12.59 -2.03 17.36
CA GLN A 324 11.95 -1.14 16.40
C GLN A 324 12.96 -0.38 15.51
N THR A 325 14.10 0.03 16.06
CA THR A 325 15.16 0.70 15.28
C THR A 325 15.82 -0.27 14.31
N HIS A 326 16.04 -1.52 14.72
CA HIS A 326 16.57 -2.56 13.84
C HIS A 326 15.61 -2.88 12.70
N MET A 327 14.30 -3.01 13.01
CA MET A 327 13.26 -3.21 11.99
C MET A 327 13.18 -2.04 11.02
N LEU A 328 13.36 -0.82 11.51
CA LEU A 328 13.43 0.38 10.68
C LEU A 328 14.60 0.31 9.68
N VAL A 329 15.80 -0.06 10.14
CA VAL A 329 16.98 -0.22 9.26
C VAL A 329 16.75 -1.29 8.19
N TYR A 330 16.17 -2.45 8.56
CA TYR A 330 15.86 -3.50 7.58
C TYR A 330 14.85 -3.04 6.54
N THR A 331 13.80 -2.36 6.99
CA THR A 331 12.76 -1.80 6.11
C THR A 331 13.35 -0.86 5.07
N ILE A 332 14.13 0.16 5.50
CA ILE A 332 14.70 1.15 4.59
C ILE A 332 15.75 0.55 3.66
N THR A 333 16.56 -0.39 4.14
CA THR A 333 17.58 -1.06 3.31
C THR A 333 16.90 -1.84 2.19
N LEU A 334 15.87 -2.63 2.51
CA LEU A 334 15.13 -3.39 1.51
C LEU A 334 14.37 -2.47 0.54
N ALA A 335 13.74 -1.40 1.04
CA ALA A 335 13.07 -0.41 0.20
C ALA A 335 14.05 0.28 -0.76
N ALA A 336 15.25 0.64 -0.30
CA ALA A 336 16.29 1.25 -1.14
C ALA A 336 16.77 0.28 -2.23
N VAL A 337 17.02 -0.99 -1.88
CA VAL A 337 17.43 -2.02 -2.85
C VAL A 337 16.35 -2.20 -3.93
N MET A 338 15.08 -2.33 -3.53
CA MET A 338 13.96 -2.46 -4.49
C MET A 338 13.83 -1.21 -5.38
N THR A 339 13.99 -0.02 -4.81
CA THR A 339 13.96 1.26 -5.53
C THR A 339 15.07 1.35 -6.60
N ILE A 340 16.23 0.77 -6.36
CA ILE A 340 17.35 0.75 -7.30
C ILE A 340 17.14 -0.29 -8.39
N LEU A 341 16.76 -1.52 -8.02
CA LEU A 341 16.74 -2.67 -8.92
C LEU A 341 15.55 -2.71 -9.88
N PHE A 342 14.37 -2.19 -9.47
CA PHE A 342 13.14 -2.34 -10.23
C PHE A 342 12.57 -0.98 -10.66
N ASP A 343 11.95 -0.95 -11.84
CA ASP A 343 11.13 0.16 -12.29
C ASP A 343 9.75 0.19 -11.58
N LEU A 344 9.02 1.28 -11.80
CA LEU A 344 7.76 1.54 -11.12
C LEU A 344 6.70 0.47 -11.44
N SER A 345 6.63 -0.02 -12.69
CA SER A 345 5.65 -1.04 -13.11
C SER A 345 5.91 -2.40 -12.44
N ARG A 346 7.20 -2.81 -12.36
CA ARG A 346 7.60 -4.04 -11.68
C ARG A 346 7.34 -3.97 -10.18
N ILE A 347 7.69 -2.85 -9.54
CA ILE A 347 7.41 -2.61 -8.12
C ILE A 347 5.91 -2.70 -7.83
N ALA A 348 5.09 -2.03 -8.65
CA ALA A 348 3.64 -2.04 -8.48
C ALA A 348 3.05 -3.45 -8.64
N ALA A 349 3.46 -4.18 -9.68
CA ALA A 349 3.00 -5.55 -9.92
C ALA A 349 3.41 -6.50 -8.79
N LEU A 350 4.67 -6.45 -8.33
CA LEU A 350 5.16 -7.26 -7.24
C LEU A 350 4.42 -6.96 -5.94
N GLY A 351 4.25 -5.67 -5.61
CA GLY A 351 3.48 -5.23 -4.45
C GLY A 351 2.04 -5.72 -4.46
N ALA A 352 1.36 -5.65 -5.61
CA ALA A 352 -0.01 -6.12 -5.78
C ALA A 352 -0.11 -7.64 -5.62
N MET A 353 0.81 -8.44 -6.21
CA MET A 353 0.80 -9.89 -6.09
C MET A 353 0.95 -10.34 -4.63
N LEU A 354 1.96 -9.82 -3.91
CA LEU A 354 2.19 -10.19 -2.51
C LEU A 354 1.03 -9.75 -1.61
N TYR A 355 0.47 -8.56 -1.88
CA TYR A 355 -0.67 -8.06 -1.13
C TYR A 355 -1.90 -8.95 -1.32
N LEU A 356 -2.26 -9.29 -2.56
CA LEU A 356 -3.44 -10.10 -2.84
C LEU A 356 -3.32 -11.52 -2.25
N VAL A 357 -2.12 -12.13 -2.28
CA VAL A 357 -1.88 -13.43 -1.64
C VAL A 357 -2.08 -13.34 -0.13
N MET A 358 -1.57 -12.30 0.51
CA MET A 358 -1.78 -12.07 1.94
C MET A 358 -3.25 -11.77 2.24
N ASP A 359 -3.93 -10.99 1.39
CA ASP A 359 -5.35 -10.66 1.54
C ASP A 359 -6.22 -11.91 1.49
N LEU A 360 -5.95 -12.82 0.53
CA LEU A 360 -6.56 -14.15 0.48
C LEU A 360 -6.35 -14.93 1.78
N ALA A 361 -5.15 -14.88 2.39
CA ALA A 361 -4.89 -15.54 3.67
C ALA A 361 -5.74 -14.93 4.81
N VAL A 362 -5.90 -13.61 4.85
CA VAL A 362 -6.77 -12.95 5.85
C VAL A 362 -8.22 -13.35 5.65
N HIS A 363 -8.75 -13.29 4.42
CA HIS A 363 -10.15 -13.66 4.14
C HIS A 363 -10.43 -15.12 4.40
N TRP A 364 -9.50 -16.02 4.04
CA TRP A 364 -9.60 -17.44 4.34
C TRP A 364 -9.59 -17.70 5.85
N GLY A 365 -8.74 -16.98 6.60
CA GLY A 365 -8.70 -17.04 8.07
C GLY A 365 -10.04 -16.61 8.70
N VAL A 366 -10.64 -15.53 8.20
CA VAL A 366 -11.99 -15.12 8.64
C VAL A 366 -13.01 -16.17 8.30
N LEU A 367 -13.04 -16.65 7.05
CA LEU A 367 -14.03 -17.63 6.60
C LEU A 367 -13.99 -18.91 7.44
N ARG A 368 -12.79 -19.45 7.68
CA ARG A 368 -12.61 -20.78 8.25
C ARG A 368 -12.60 -20.80 9.79
N HIS A 369 -12.00 -19.78 10.39
CA HIS A 369 -11.68 -19.82 11.83
C HIS A 369 -12.39 -18.75 12.66
N LEU A 370 -12.64 -17.56 12.11
CA LEU A 370 -13.09 -16.42 12.90
C LEU A 370 -14.50 -15.93 12.58
N ARG A 371 -15.15 -16.44 11.52
CA ARG A 371 -16.42 -15.90 10.99
C ARG A 371 -17.49 -15.69 12.04
N THR A 372 -17.74 -16.68 12.87
CA THR A 372 -18.77 -16.62 13.94
C THR A 372 -18.34 -15.68 15.05
N GLY A 373 -17.09 -15.71 15.48
CA GLY A 373 -16.55 -14.87 16.55
C GLY A 373 -16.60 -13.37 16.22
N VAL A 374 -16.32 -13.01 14.96
CA VAL A 374 -16.38 -11.60 14.52
C VAL A 374 -17.70 -11.24 13.83
N GLN A 375 -18.67 -12.15 13.80
CA GLN A 375 -19.98 -11.99 13.15
C GLN A 375 -19.85 -11.51 11.69
N ALA A 376 -18.98 -12.16 10.91
CA ALA A 376 -18.79 -11.82 9.51
C ALA A 376 -19.82 -12.52 8.61
N SER A 377 -20.35 -11.77 7.63
CA SER A 377 -21.29 -12.28 6.63
C SER A 377 -20.58 -13.21 5.64
N LEU A 378 -21.08 -14.44 5.50
CA LEU A 378 -20.52 -15.44 4.59
C LEU A 378 -20.44 -14.96 3.13
N PRO A 379 -21.53 -14.45 2.52
CA PRO A 379 -21.48 -14.02 1.13
C PRO A 379 -20.46 -12.90 0.89
N VAL A 380 -20.32 -11.95 1.82
CA VAL A 380 -19.36 -10.84 1.66
C VAL A 380 -17.92 -11.35 1.67
N VAL A 381 -17.58 -12.27 2.59
CA VAL A 381 -16.21 -12.84 2.66
C VAL A 381 -15.92 -13.72 1.44
N LEU A 382 -16.89 -14.51 0.99
CA LEU A 382 -16.74 -15.32 -0.23
C LEU A 382 -16.56 -14.44 -1.47
N THR A 383 -17.33 -13.36 -1.60
CA THR A 383 -17.17 -12.39 -2.70
C THR A 383 -15.79 -11.76 -2.69
N ALA A 384 -15.27 -11.36 -1.52
CA ALA A 384 -13.90 -10.84 -1.40
C ALA A 384 -12.88 -11.86 -1.89
N LEU A 385 -12.94 -13.12 -1.44
CA LEU A 385 -12.05 -14.19 -1.88
C LEU A 385 -12.09 -14.42 -3.40
N VAL A 386 -13.28 -14.44 -3.99
CA VAL A 386 -13.44 -14.63 -5.45
C VAL A 386 -12.87 -13.46 -6.22
N ILE A 387 -13.11 -12.23 -5.77
CA ILE A 387 -12.56 -11.02 -6.41
C ILE A 387 -11.03 -11.04 -6.34
N ASP A 388 -10.44 -11.26 -5.15
CA ASP A 388 -8.99 -11.26 -4.99
C ASP A 388 -8.32 -12.36 -5.84
N LEU A 389 -8.92 -13.55 -5.89
CA LEU A 389 -8.40 -14.64 -6.71
C LEU A 389 -8.47 -14.32 -8.21
N ALA A 390 -9.59 -13.76 -8.67
CA ALA A 390 -9.75 -13.38 -10.08
C ALA A 390 -8.78 -12.27 -10.47
N VAL A 391 -8.62 -11.26 -9.62
CA VAL A 391 -7.72 -10.13 -9.82
C VAL A 391 -6.26 -10.57 -9.81
N LEU A 392 -5.88 -11.42 -8.86
CA LEU A 392 -4.53 -12.02 -8.81
C LEU A 392 -4.24 -12.87 -10.05
N ALA A 393 -5.18 -13.72 -10.45
CA ALA A 393 -5.03 -14.55 -11.65
C ALA A 393 -4.88 -13.69 -12.92
N GLY A 394 -5.66 -12.62 -13.06
CA GLY A 394 -5.55 -11.69 -14.18
C GLY A 394 -4.20 -10.96 -14.21
N LEU A 395 -3.72 -10.48 -13.07
CA LEU A 395 -2.41 -9.84 -12.96
C LEU A 395 -1.28 -10.81 -13.32
N VAL A 396 -1.30 -12.03 -12.74
CA VAL A 396 -0.29 -13.06 -13.00
C VAL A 396 -0.30 -13.47 -14.47
N ALA A 397 -1.47 -13.73 -15.06
CA ALA A 397 -1.59 -14.09 -16.47
C ALA A 397 -1.03 -13.00 -17.41
N THR A 398 -1.36 -11.74 -17.15
CA THR A 398 -0.84 -10.60 -17.92
C THR A 398 0.67 -10.47 -17.78
N LYS A 399 1.21 -10.60 -16.55
CA LYS A 399 2.66 -10.50 -16.32
C LYS A 399 3.44 -11.69 -16.86
N LEU A 400 2.88 -12.90 -16.87
CA LEU A 400 3.51 -14.06 -17.52
C LEU A 400 3.69 -13.85 -19.03
N GLN A 401 2.79 -13.11 -19.66
CA GLN A 401 2.87 -12.82 -21.11
C GLN A 401 3.89 -11.70 -21.43
N HIS A 402 4.03 -10.68 -20.58
CA HIS A 402 4.79 -9.47 -20.89
C HIS A 402 6.09 -9.32 -20.08
N ASP A 403 6.13 -9.79 -18.84
CA ASP A 403 7.29 -9.71 -17.95
C ASP A 403 7.30 -10.89 -16.94
N PRO A 404 7.61 -12.11 -17.41
CA PRO A 404 7.57 -13.32 -16.57
C PRO A 404 8.57 -13.27 -15.41
N ILE A 405 9.63 -12.45 -15.51
CA ILE A 405 10.65 -12.32 -14.47
C ILE A 405 10.02 -11.85 -13.16
N ILE A 406 9.09 -10.89 -13.20
CA ILE A 406 8.49 -10.38 -11.97
C ILE A 406 7.59 -11.40 -11.28
N VAL A 407 6.96 -12.29 -12.04
CA VAL A 407 6.19 -13.42 -11.47
C VAL A 407 7.12 -14.42 -10.80
N MET A 408 8.26 -14.75 -11.44
CA MET A 408 9.27 -15.62 -10.83
C MET A 408 9.83 -15.02 -9.54
N VAL A 409 10.11 -13.71 -9.52
CA VAL A 409 10.54 -12.99 -8.31
C VAL A 409 9.49 -13.05 -7.22
N ALA A 410 8.21 -12.83 -7.55
CA ALA A 410 7.11 -12.92 -6.58
C ALA A 410 7.02 -14.34 -5.97
N VAL A 411 7.04 -15.36 -6.81
CA VAL A 411 7.01 -16.78 -6.35
C VAL A 411 8.25 -17.10 -5.52
N ALA A 412 9.44 -16.66 -5.94
CA ALA A 412 10.68 -16.89 -5.19
C ALA A 412 10.63 -16.24 -3.79
N ILE A 413 10.10 -15.03 -3.68
CA ILE A 413 9.88 -14.36 -2.38
C ILE A 413 8.89 -15.17 -1.53
N MET A 414 7.73 -15.55 -2.07
CA MET A 414 6.71 -16.30 -1.33
C MET A 414 7.23 -17.65 -0.84
N VAL A 415 7.87 -18.42 -1.71
CA VAL A 415 8.44 -19.72 -1.35
C VAL A 415 9.60 -19.55 -0.36
N GLY A 416 10.49 -18.58 -0.61
CA GLY A 416 11.64 -18.28 0.25
C GLY A 416 11.18 -17.91 1.67
N VAL A 417 10.21 -17.01 1.80
CA VAL A 417 9.63 -16.62 3.10
C VAL A 417 9.03 -17.84 3.81
N PHE A 418 8.23 -18.64 3.11
CA PHE A 418 7.58 -19.80 3.72
C PHE A 418 8.58 -20.86 4.19
N VAL A 419 9.60 -21.14 3.38
CA VAL A 419 10.65 -22.14 3.72
C VAL A 419 11.48 -21.64 4.90
N LEU A 420 11.91 -20.37 4.88
CA LEU A 420 12.71 -19.77 5.94
C LEU A 420 11.97 -19.80 7.28
N GLU A 421 10.68 -19.41 7.29
CA GLU A 421 9.87 -19.42 8.51
C GLU A 421 9.60 -20.83 9.03
N ARG A 422 9.34 -21.77 8.13
CA ARG A 422 9.15 -23.18 8.52
C ARG A 422 10.42 -23.78 9.14
N VAL A 423 11.59 -23.45 8.60
CA VAL A 423 12.89 -23.92 9.14
C VAL A 423 13.17 -23.22 10.48
N PHE A 424 12.90 -21.92 10.60
CA PHE A 424 13.10 -21.18 11.82
C PHE A 424 12.26 -21.69 12.99
N LEU A 425 10.96 -21.87 12.77
CA LEU A 425 10.04 -22.35 13.81
C LEU A 425 10.36 -23.79 14.24
N ARG A 426 10.72 -24.67 13.30
CA ARG A 426 11.15 -26.05 13.63
C ARG A 426 12.41 -26.10 14.47
N ARG A 427 13.41 -25.26 14.21
CA ARG A 427 14.64 -25.21 15.02
C ARG A 427 14.36 -24.78 16.45
N ARG A 428 13.39 -23.90 16.63
CA ARG A 428 13.00 -23.39 17.94
C ARG A 428 12.31 -24.47 18.80
N ASP A 429 11.42 -25.28 18.19
CA ASP A 429 10.78 -26.42 18.89
C ASP A 429 11.81 -27.46 19.37
N PHE A 430 13.02 -27.53 18.77
CA PHE A 430 14.11 -28.39 19.20
C PHE A 430 14.97 -27.77 20.33
N ASP A 431 15.04 -26.43 20.41
CA ASP A 431 15.90 -25.73 21.39
C ASP A 431 15.18 -25.44 22.71
N ASP A 432 13.85 -25.68 22.81
CA ASP A 432 13.06 -25.46 24.04
C ASP A 432 12.27 -26.71 24.43
N PRO A 433 12.95 -27.76 25.02
CA PRO A 433 12.29 -28.99 25.44
C PRO A 433 11.35 -28.82 26.66
N ASP A 434 11.43 -27.67 27.36
CA ASP A 434 10.74 -27.48 28.66
C ASP A 434 9.34 -26.87 28.53
N ASP A 435 8.92 -26.38 27.38
CA ASP A 435 7.59 -25.79 27.18
C ASP A 435 6.46 -26.83 27.12
N HIS A 436 6.81 -28.11 26.90
CA HIS A 436 5.84 -29.22 26.94
C HIS A 436 5.46 -29.70 28.34
N ALA A 437 6.21 -29.29 29.36
CA ALA A 437 5.95 -29.72 30.74
C ALA A 437 4.95 -28.79 31.49
N GLN A 438 4.63 -27.59 30.97
CA GLN A 438 3.76 -26.62 31.66
C GLN A 438 2.28 -26.66 31.21
N HIS A 439 1.93 -27.46 30.24
CA HIS A 439 0.53 -27.58 29.75
C HIS A 439 -0.13 -28.93 30.11
N SER A 440 0.47 -29.71 31.03
CA SER A 440 -0.09 -30.99 31.50
C SER A 440 -0.48 -30.94 33.00
N HIS A 441 -1.10 -29.84 33.45
CA HIS A 441 -1.84 -29.83 34.73
C HIS A 441 -3.11 -29.00 34.63
#